data_735c4aedf7852cc39c2a3d1d40a258f2
#
_entry.id   735c4aedf7852cc39c2a3d1d40a258f2
#
_cell.length_a   1.000
_cell.length_b   1.000
_cell.length_c   1.000
_cell.angle_alpha   90.00
_cell.angle_beta   90.00
_cell.angle_gamma   90.00
#
_symmetry.space_group_name_H-M   'P 1'
#
loop_
_entity.id
_entity.type
_entity.pdbx_description
1 polymer ?
#
loop_
_entity_poly.entity_id
_entity_poly.type
_entity_poly.pdbx_seq_one_letter_code
_entity_poly.pdbx_strand_id
1 'polypeptide(L)'
;MTLPAPTMDVNCPVCGAVNQVDRLLSTHSFGSPDLDLRPAPDEGRLLEYMIESCQACKYSAGTLDAKPPKGTGTAMSSPEWVAIGKRKGLPRLAAAFKRAELICAHSREPRGAVHMALRAVWVCDDRKSSLAPALRRETAERIQQAMTAGKPYSSQVGGNEALITDLLRRAGDWKEASDWATKGLAVVDYPLIEAVLRLELKLIEGKDAKVHRIEEAEC
;
A
#
# COMPACT_ATOMS: atom_id res chain seq x y z
N MET A 1 3.18 2.58 23.75
CA MET A 1 3.89 1.29 23.97
C MET A 1 3.12 0.23 23.20
N THR A 2 3.76 -0.41 22.23
CA THR A 2 3.15 -1.48 21.42
C THR A 2 3.14 -2.77 22.24
N LEU A 3 2.00 -3.41 22.41
CA LEU A 3 1.85 -4.65 23.18
C LEU A 3 1.59 -5.81 22.22
N PRO A 4 2.53 -6.78 22.13
CA PRO A 4 2.27 -8.02 21.38
C PRO A 4 1.28 -8.91 22.14
N ALA A 5 0.41 -9.61 21.39
CA ALA A 5 -0.37 -10.73 21.89
C ALA A 5 0.52 -11.98 21.98
N PRO A 6 0.14 -13.00 22.79
CA PRO A 6 0.76 -14.31 22.68
C PRO A 6 0.60 -14.89 21.25
N THR A 7 1.67 -15.56 20.78
CA THR A 7 1.61 -16.33 19.52
C THR A 7 0.47 -17.35 19.59
N MET A 8 -0.34 -17.44 18.55
CA MET A 8 -1.49 -18.36 18.49
C MET A 8 -1.46 -19.22 17.23
N ASP A 9 -2.02 -20.41 17.34
CA ASP A 9 -2.21 -21.30 16.19
C ASP A 9 -3.51 -20.95 15.48
N VAL A 10 -3.45 -20.74 14.16
CA VAL A 10 -4.59 -20.41 13.30
C VAL A 10 -4.63 -21.35 12.10
N ASN A 11 -5.80 -21.92 11.82
CA ASN A 11 -6.00 -22.74 10.64
C ASN A 11 -6.23 -21.87 9.41
N CYS A 12 -5.47 -22.14 8.35
CA CYS A 12 -5.68 -21.46 7.08
C CYS A 12 -7.08 -21.77 6.52
N PRO A 13 -7.92 -20.77 6.22
CA PRO A 13 -9.29 -21.00 5.76
C PRO A 13 -9.36 -21.51 4.32
N VAL A 14 -8.22 -21.57 3.61
CA VAL A 14 -8.14 -22.05 2.23
C VAL A 14 -7.67 -23.49 2.15
N CYS A 15 -6.61 -23.88 2.90
CA CYS A 15 -6.01 -25.21 2.80
C CYS A 15 -6.02 -26.01 4.12
N GLY A 16 -6.51 -25.45 5.22
CA GLY A 16 -6.58 -26.13 6.52
C GLY A 16 -5.26 -26.21 7.30
N ALA A 17 -4.14 -25.80 6.71
CA ALA A 17 -2.83 -25.88 7.39
C ALA A 17 -2.79 -24.98 8.63
N VAL A 18 -2.23 -25.48 9.73
CA VAL A 18 -1.98 -24.71 10.96
C VAL A 18 -0.82 -23.75 10.73
N ASN A 19 -0.98 -22.50 11.17
CA ASN A 19 0.01 -21.44 11.12
C ASN A 19 0.13 -20.78 12.47
N GLN A 20 1.36 -20.47 12.88
CA GLN A 20 1.62 -19.63 14.04
C GLN A 20 1.59 -18.16 13.61
N VAL A 21 0.80 -17.35 14.29
CA VAL A 21 0.64 -15.93 14.01
C VAL A 21 0.89 -15.09 15.27
N ASP A 22 1.57 -13.97 15.07
CA ASP A 22 1.77 -12.96 16.08
C ASP A 22 0.87 -11.77 15.78
N ARG A 23 0.13 -11.30 16.78
CA ARG A 23 -0.79 -10.16 16.67
C ARG A 23 -0.42 -9.08 17.67
N LEU A 24 -0.91 -7.89 17.44
CA LEU A 24 -0.78 -6.79 18.38
C LEU A 24 -2.09 -6.56 19.12
N LEU A 25 -2.01 -6.36 20.43
CA LEU A 25 -3.15 -5.96 21.26
C LEU A 25 -3.46 -4.47 21.12
N SER A 26 -2.43 -3.65 20.96
CA SER A 26 -2.59 -2.21 20.77
C SER A 26 -1.38 -1.60 20.06
N THR A 27 -1.63 -0.54 19.31
CA THR A 27 -0.62 0.32 18.69
C THR A 27 -0.94 1.78 19.01
N HIS A 28 0.07 2.62 19.07
CA HIS A 28 -0.07 4.07 19.21
C HIS A 28 0.63 4.74 18.05
N SER A 29 -0.07 5.65 17.35
CA SER A 29 0.48 6.52 16.33
C SER A 29 0.82 7.88 16.92
N PHE A 30 2.04 8.33 16.72
CA PHE A 30 2.46 9.68 17.08
C PHE A 30 3.22 10.29 15.89
N GLY A 31 2.77 11.41 15.41
CA GLY A 31 3.40 12.18 14.34
C GLY A 31 2.60 12.18 13.05
N SER A 32 3.04 13.04 12.13
CA SER A 32 2.43 13.19 10.83
C SER A 32 2.76 12.00 9.93
N PRO A 33 1.80 11.47 9.17
CA PRO A 33 2.08 10.46 8.15
C PRO A 33 2.90 11.05 6.99
N ASP A 34 3.52 10.16 6.22
CA ASP A 34 4.18 10.51 4.97
C ASP A 34 3.15 10.93 3.90
N LEU A 35 3.59 11.56 2.81
CA LEU A 35 2.72 12.01 1.72
C LEU A 35 2.00 10.84 1.02
N ASP A 36 2.54 9.62 1.07
CA ASP A 36 1.88 8.40 0.60
C ASP A 36 0.98 7.74 1.67
N LEU A 37 0.63 8.48 2.72
CA LEU A 37 -0.19 8.06 3.86
C LEU A 37 0.42 6.95 4.71
N ARG A 38 1.72 6.70 4.59
CA ARG A 38 2.41 5.79 5.50
C ARG A 38 2.36 6.39 6.90
N PRO A 39 1.88 5.65 7.92
CA PRO A 39 1.90 6.11 9.30
C PRO A 39 3.30 6.48 9.78
N ALA A 40 3.38 7.33 10.81
CA ALA A 40 4.64 7.73 11.42
C ALA A 40 5.53 6.52 11.77
N PRO A 41 6.88 6.69 11.85
CA PRO A 41 7.85 5.59 11.86
C PRO A 41 7.62 4.48 12.88
N ASP A 42 7.02 4.79 14.03
CA ASP A 42 6.76 3.79 15.06
C ASP A 42 5.64 2.81 14.66
N GLU A 43 4.70 3.22 13.82
CA GLU A 43 3.70 2.33 13.22
C GLU A 43 4.18 1.68 11.94
N GLY A 44 5.02 2.34 11.15
CA GLY A 44 5.60 1.77 9.94
C GLY A 44 6.43 0.52 10.18
N ARG A 45 6.95 0.33 11.39
CA ARG A 45 7.66 -0.90 11.81
C ARG A 45 6.74 -2.08 12.05
N LEU A 46 5.43 -1.87 12.07
CA LEU A 46 4.42 -2.87 12.39
C LEU A 46 3.84 -3.58 11.17
N LEU A 47 4.41 -3.36 9.98
CA LEU A 47 3.89 -3.95 8.73
C LEU A 47 3.80 -5.48 8.78
N GLU A 48 4.70 -6.13 9.51
CA GLU A 48 4.69 -7.59 9.66
C GLU A 48 3.47 -8.12 10.43
N TYR A 49 2.86 -7.29 11.30
CA TYR A 49 1.65 -7.63 12.04
C TYR A 49 0.36 -7.26 11.27
N MET A 50 0.48 -6.57 10.14
CA MET A 50 -0.67 -6.12 9.34
C MET A 50 -1.10 -7.15 8.30
N ILE A 51 -0.39 -8.28 8.19
CA ILE A 51 -0.71 -9.33 7.25
C ILE A 51 -0.28 -10.70 7.76
N GLU A 52 -1.18 -11.65 7.73
CA GLU A 52 -0.90 -13.04 8.03
C GLU A 52 -0.80 -13.84 6.72
N SER A 53 0.13 -14.79 6.65
CA SER A 53 0.37 -15.59 5.44
C SER A 53 0.48 -17.07 5.76
N CYS A 54 -0.32 -17.88 5.12
CA CYS A 54 -0.22 -19.33 5.21
C CYS A 54 1.12 -19.82 4.67
N GLN A 55 1.85 -20.58 5.48
CA GLN A 55 3.16 -21.11 5.07
C GLN A 55 3.03 -22.20 3.99
N ALA A 56 1.89 -22.90 3.93
CA ALA A 56 1.65 -23.94 2.93
C ALA A 56 1.20 -23.36 1.58
N CYS A 57 0.00 -22.75 1.50
CA CYS A 57 -0.58 -22.30 0.23
C CYS A 57 -0.26 -20.85 -0.14
N LYS A 58 0.40 -20.09 0.75
CA LYS A 58 0.76 -18.68 0.59
C LYS A 58 -0.44 -17.72 0.52
N TYR A 59 -1.66 -18.19 0.82
CA TYR A 59 -2.79 -17.29 1.05
C TYR A 59 -2.39 -16.23 2.06
N SER A 60 -2.69 -14.97 1.76
CA SER A 60 -2.29 -13.82 2.58
C SER A 60 -3.49 -12.88 2.75
N ALA A 61 -3.77 -12.52 3.98
CA ALA A 61 -4.88 -11.64 4.38
C ALA A 61 -4.51 -10.86 5.65
N GLY A 62 -5.32 -9.85 6.01
CA GLY A 62 -5.15 -9.17 7.30
C GLY A 62 -5.18 -10.14 8.48
N THR A 63 -5.99 -11.19 8.38
CA THR A 63 -6.04 -12.29 9.35
C THR A 63 -6.40 -13.61 8.65
N LEU A 64 -5.85 -14.73 9.12
CA LEU A 64 -6.09 -16.06 8.57
C LEU A 64 -7.33 -16.75 9.17
N ASP A 65 -7.92 -16.23 10.22
CA ASP A 65 -9.15 -16.80 10.83
C ASP A 65 -10.44 -16.29 10.19
N ALA A 66 -10.35 -15.29 9.30
CA ALA A 66 -11.50 -14.79 8.58
C ALA A 66 -11.81 -15.63 7.32
N LYS A 67 -13.11 -15.68 6.97
CA LYS A 67 -13.54 -16.34 5.74
C LYS A 67 -12.88 -15.68 4.52
N PRO A 68 -12.30 -16.47 3.58
CA PRO A 68 -11.70 -15.91 2.39
C PRO A 68 -12.72 -15.14 1.54
N PRO A 69 -12.33 -13.99 0.96
CA PRO A 69 -13.19 -13.26 0.04
C PRO A 69 -13.59 -14.10 -1.19
N LYS A 70 -14.73 -13.78 -1.78
CA LYS A 70 -15.10 -14.37 -3.09
C LYS A 70 -14.03 -14.00 -4.13
N GLY A 71 -13.64 -14.95 -4.97
CA GLY A 71 -12.57 -14.72 -5.95
C GLY A 71 -11.17 -15.14 -5.48
N THR A 72 -10.97 -15.50 -4.20
CA THR A 72 -9.67 -15.99 -3.69
C THR A 72 -9.11 -17.16 -4.51
N GLY A 73 -9.94 -18.16 -4.82
CA GLY A 73 -9.51 -19.30 -5.64
C GLY A 73 -9.06 -18.88 -7.02
N THR A 74 -9.80 -17.99 -7.67
CA THR A 74 -9.44 -17.42 -8.99
C THR A 74 -8.12 -16.67 -8.92
N ALA A 75 -7.93 -15.81 -7.91
CA ALA A 75 -6.68 -15.10 -7.71
C ALA A 75 -5.50 -16.05 -7.53
N MET A 76 -5.64 -17.08 -6.71
CA MET A 76 -4.58 -18.05 -6.41
C MET A 76 -4.23 -18.96 -7.60
N SER A 77 -5.14 -19.12 -8.56
CA SER A 77 -4.92 -19.90 -9.78
C SER A 77 -4.45 -19.05 -10.95
N SER A 78 -4.30 -17.73 -10.77
CA SER A 78 -3.93 -16.81 -11.84
C SER A 78 -2.43 -16.83 -12.17
N PRO A 79 -2.04 -16.48 -13.41
CA PRO A 79 -0.64 -16.31 -13.77
C PRO A 79 0.08 -15.26 -12.91
N GLU A 80 -0.63 -14.21 -12.50
CA GLU A 80 -0.10 -13.13 -11.66
C GLU A 80 0.31 -13.65 -10.28
N TRP A 81 -0.45 -14.59 -9.69
CA TRP A 81 -0.08 -15.22 -8.43
C TRP A 81 1.27 -15.93 -8.52
N VAL A 82 1.47 -16.67 -9.60
CA VAL A 82 2.73 -17.37 -9.87
C VAL A 82 3.87 -16.38 -10.11
N ALA A 83 3.59 -15.29 -10.84
CA ALA A 83 4.57 -14.23 -11.12
C ALA A 83 5.05 -13.54 -9.83
N ILE A 84 4.15 -13.27 -8.86
CA ILE A 84 4.54 -12.72 -7.56
C ILE A 84 5.57 -13.65 -6.88
N GLY A 85 5.33 -14.95 -6.87
CA GLY A 85 6.23 -15.93 -6.25
C GLY A 85 7.60 -16.03 -6.93
N LYS A 86 7.69 -15.74 -8.23
CA LYS A 86 8.91 -15.80 -9.05
C LYS A 86 9.65 -14.48 -9.17
N ARG A 87 9.08 -13.37 -8.69
CA ARG A 87 9.66 -12.02 -8.83
C ARG A 87 10.94 -11.89 -8.00
N LYS A 88 12.09 -11.94 -8.68
CA LYS A 88 13.40 -11.80 -8.04
C LYS A 88 13.53 -10.45 -7.32
N GLY A 89 14.11 -10.46 -6.12
CA GLY A 89 14.34 -9.25 -5.33
C GLY A 89 13.10 -8.71 -4.60
N LEU A 90 11.91 -9.35 -4.76
CA LEU A 90 10.73 -8.95 -4.01
C LEU A 90 10.83 -9.49 -2.56
N PRO A 91 10.85 -8.62 -1.54
CA PRO A 91 10.86 -9.05 -0.14
C PRO A 91 9.66 -9.96 0.17
N ARG A 92 9.88 -10.98 1.02
CA ARG A 92 8.82 -11.95 1.37
C ARG A 92 7.55 -11.28 1.89
N LEU A 93 7.69 -10.26 2.76
CA LEU A 93 6.56 -9.51 3.29
C LEU A 93 5.85 -8.69 2.19
N ALA A 94 6.59 -8.06 1.28
CA ALA A 94 6.00 -7.37 0.14
C ALA A 94 5.25 -8.34 -0.78
N ALA A 95 5.77 -9.57 -0.99
CA ALA A 95 5.08 -10.60 -1.74
C ALA A 95 3.76 -11.04 -1.07
N ALA A 96 3.70 -11.05 0.27
CA ALA A 96 2.45 -11.32 1.00
C ALA A 96 1.41 -10.23 0.74
N PHE A 97 1.79 -8.95 0.83
CA PHE A 97 0.91 -7.83 0.49
C PHE A 97 0.47 -7.85 -0.97
N LYS A 98 1.37 -8.16 -1.92
CA LYS A 98 1.01 -8.28 -3.35
C LYS A 98 0.02 -9.42 -3.61
N ARG A 99 0.10 -10.53 -2.86
CA ARG A 99 -0.91 -11.61 -2.93
C ARG A 99 -2.25 -11.16 -2.38
N ALA A 100 -2.28 -10.46 -1.24
CA ALA A 100 -3.49 -9.90 -0.69
C ALA A 100 -4.10 -8.82 -1.62
N GLU A 101 -3.27 -7.98 -2.24
CA GLU A 101 -3.70 -7.04 -3.29
C GLU A 101 -4.44 -7.76 -4.42
N LEU A 102 -3.84 -8.83 -4.95
CA LEU A 102 -4.41 -9.61 -6.05
C LEU A 102 -5.76 -10.23 -5.64
N ILE A 103 -5.87 -10.76 -4.41
CA ILE A 103 -7.13 -11.28 -3.88
C ILE A 103 -8.18 -10.16 -3.82
N CYS A 104 -7.85 -8.98 -3.29
CA CYS A 104 -8.76 -7.84 -3.23
C CYS A 104 -9.23 -7.42 -4.64
N ALA A 105 -8.35 -7.41 -5.64
CA ALA A 105 -8.70 -7.09 -7.01
C ALA A 105 -9.70 -8.09 -7.61
N HIS A 106 -9.48 -9.39 -7.43
CA HIS A 106 -10.39 -10.45 -7.86
C HIS A 106 -11.72 -10.47 -7.06
N SER A 107 -11.71 -9.92 -5.86
CA SER A 107 -12.90 -9.80 -5.01
C SER A 107 -13.71 -8.52 -5.27
N ARG A 108 -13.31 -7.71 -6.26
CA ARG A 108 -13.92 -6.41 -6.58
C ARG A 108 -13.85 -5.40 -5.42
N GLU A 109 -12.76 -5.46 -4.66
CA GLU A 109 -12.46 -4.57 -3.55
C GLU A 109 -11.27 -3.64 -3.89
N PRO A 110 -11.46 -2.65 -4.81
CA PRO A 110 -10.35 -1.85 -5.34
C PRO A 110 -9.66 -1.01 -4.27
N ARG A 111 -10.40 -0.50 -3.26
CA ARG A 111 -9.78 0.21 -2.12
C ARG A 111 -8.86 -0.70 -1.32
N GLY A 112 -9.29 -1.93 -1.05
CA GLY A 112 -8.47 -2.94 -0.38
C GLY A 112 -7.22 -3.28 -1.20
N ALA A 113 -7.36 -3.38 -2.52
CA ALA A 113 -6.22 -3.62 -3.41
C ALA A 113 -5.18 -2.50 -3.34
N VAL A 114 -5.61 -1.22 -3.42
CA VAL A 114 -4.70 -0.06 -3.25
C VAL A 114 -4.01 -0.08 -1.89
N HIS A 115 -4.77 -0.35 -0.82
CA HIS A 115 -4.24 -0.40 0.53
C HIS A 115 -3.12 -1.44 0.70
N MET A 116 -3.30 -2.63 0.11
CA MET A 116 -2.27 -3.67 0.13
C MET A 116 -1.08 -3.33 -0.78
N ALA A 117 -1.32 -2.68 -1.92
CA ALA A 117 -0.26 -2.23 -2.83
C ALA A 117 0.66 -1.20 -2.15
N LEU A 118 0.10 -0.19 -1.47
CA LEU A 118 0.86 0.80 -0.69
C LEU A 118 1.77 0.12 0.34
N ARG A 119 1.24 -0.83 1.11
CA ARG A 119 2.04 -1.57 2.10
C ARG A 119 3.17 -2.38 1.48
N ALA A 120 2.98 -2.94 0.29
CA ALA A 120 4.05 -3.61 -0.43
C ALA A 120 5.17 -2.64 -0.84
N VAL A 121 4.83 -1.40 -1.22
CA VAL A 121 5.80 -0.32 -1.49
C VAL A 121 6.59 0.00 -0.22
N TRP A 122 5.91 0.24 0.91
CA TRP A 122 6.56 0.58 2.18
C TRP A 122 7.54 -0.50 2.66
N VAL A 123 7.18 -1.78 2.48
CA VAL A 123 8.12 -2.89 2.76
C VAL A 123 9.35 -2.81 1.87
N CYS A 124 9.19 -2.47 0.58
CA CYS A 124 10.31 -2.33 -0.34
C CYS A 124 11.22 -1.14 0.03
N ASP A 125 10.65 -0.05 0.55
CA ASP A 125 11.41 1.08 1.08
C ASP A 125 12.25 0.67 2.29
N ASP A 126 11.64 0.02 3.28
CA ASP A 126 12.32 -0.46 4.50
C ASP A 126 13.47 -1.42 4.17
N ARG A 127 13.29 -2.25 3.17
CA ARG A 127 14.29 -3.22 2.72
C ARG A 127 15.24 -2.66 1.66
N LYS A 128 15.12 -1.38 1.30
CA LYS A 128 15.91 -0.72 0.24
C LYS A 128 15.93 -1.54 -1.05
N SER A 129 14.78 -2.13 -1.40
CA SER A 129 14.64 -2.96 -2.58
C SER A 129 14.66 -2.12 -3.85
N SER A 130 15.43 -2.54 -4.85
CA SER A 130 15.43 -1.92 -6.17
C SER A 130 14.08 -1.99 -6.91
N LEU A 131 13.14 -2.77 -6.38
CA LEU A 131 11.78 -2.88 -6.93
C LEU A 131 10.85 -1.76 -6.44
N ALA A 132 11.23 -0.95 -5.46
CA ALA A 132 10.37 0.10 -4.92
C ALA A 132 9.83 1.05 -6.02
N PRO A 133 10.63 1.58 -6.96
CA PRO A 133 10.09 2.43 -8.03
C PRO A 133 9.06 1.71 -8.92
N ALA A 134 9.30 0.44 -9.27
CA ALA A 134 8.36 -0.33 -10.08
C ALA A 134 7.04 -0.57 -9.34
N LEU A 135 7.09 -0.91 -8.04
CA LEU A 135 5.89 -1.10 -7.24
C LEU A 135 5.09 0.21 -7.05
N ARG A 136 5.77 1.36 -6.99
CA ARG A 136 5.10 2.67 -6.95
C ARG A 136 4.27 2.92 -8.21
N ARG A 137 4.84 2.66 -9.40
CA ARG A 137 4.10 2.76 -10.68
C ARG A 137 2.89 1.83 -10.70
N GLU A 138 3.08 0.56 -10.36
CA GLU A 138 1.99 -0.41 -10.26
C GLU A 138 0.89 0.06 -9.28
N THR A 139 1.28 0.69 -8.16
CA THR A 139 0.33 1.22 -7.17
C THR A 139 -0.41 2.44 -7.69
N ALA A 140 0.27 3.36 -8.37
CA ALA A 140 -0.35 4.51 -9.04
C ALA A 140 -1.39 4.04 -10.07
N GLU A 141 -1.06 3.06 -10.91
CA GLU A 141 -2.01 2.43 -11.84
C GLU A 141 -3.21 1.80 -11.12
N ARG A 142 -2.97 1.17 -9.96
CA ARG A 142 -4.03 0.57 -9.16
C ARG A 142 -5.00 1.63 -8.61
N ILE A 143 -4.50 2.79 -8.20
CA ILE A 143 -5.33 3.92 -7.77
C ILE A 143 -6.17 4.43 -8.94
N GLN A 144 -5.58 4.61 -10.12
CA GLN A 144 -6.29 5.03 -11.34
C GLN A 144 -7.41 4.05 -11.71
N GLN A 145 -7.15 2.74 -11.63
CA GLN A 145 -8.16 1.71 -11.86
C GLN A 145 -9.32 1.81 -10.85
N ALA A 146 -9.01 2.08 -9.57
CA ALA A 146 -10.02 2.27 -8.54
C ALA A 146 -10.89 3.52 -8.80
N MET A 147 -10.26 4.64 -9.22
CA MET A 147 -10.97 5.85 -9.64
C MET A 147 -11.90 5.59 -10.82
N THR A 148 -11.41 4.93 -11.87
CA THR A 148 -12.18 4.58 -13.07
C THR A 148 -13.36 3.64 -12.74
N ALA A 149 -13.19 2.76 -11.76
CA ALA A 149 -14.25 1.88 -11.28
C ALA A 149 -15.29 2.59 -10.37
N GLY A 150 -15.18 3.90 -10.16
CA GLY A 150 -16.06 4.68 -9.27
C GLY A 150 -15.89 4.34 -7.78
N LYS A 151 -14.76 3.74 -7.40
CA LYS A 151 -14.43 3.37 -6.03
C LYS A 151 -13.06 3.94 -5.64
N PRO A 152 -12.86 5.27 -5.68
CA PRO A 152 -11.57 5.90 -5.40
C PRO A 152 -11.07 5.51 -4.01
N TYR A 153 -9.75 5.48 -3.83
CA TYR A 153 -9.14 5.14 -2.54
C TYR A 153 -9.38 6.25 -1.51
N SER A 154 -9.01 7.48 -1.84
CA SER A 154 -9.38 8.65 -1.05
C SER A 154 -10.80 9.07 -1.36
N SER A 155 -11.58 9.42 -0.33
CA SER A 155 -12.88 10.06 -0.47
C SER A 155 -12.78 11.57 -0.61
N GLN A 156 -11.63 12.17 -0.33
CA GLN A 156 -11.38 13.60 -0.48
C GLN A 156 -11.04 13.93 -1.93
N VAL A 157 -11.61 15.00 -2.45
CA VAL A 157 -11.34 15.50 -3.81
C VAL A 157 -9.87 15.93 -3.91
N GLY A 158 -9.17 15.48 -4.94
CA GLY A 158 -7.72 15.71 -5.10
C GLY A 158 -6.83 14.73 -4.34
N GLY A 159 -7.36 13.94 -3.40
CA GLY A 159 -6.56 13.07 -2.55
C GLY A 159 -5.97 11.85 -3.29
N ASN A 160 -6.65 11.33 -4.30
CA ASN A 160 -6.09 10.26 -5.15
C ASN A 160 -4.99 10.80 -6.05
N GLU A 161 -5.18 12.00 -6.60
CA GLU A 161 -4.21 12.70 -7.42
C GLU A 161 -2.94 13.00 -6.63
N ALA A 162 -3.07 13.47 -5.39
CA ALA A 162 -1.92 13.71 -4.50
C ALA A 162 -1.14 12.41 -4.23
N LEU A 163 -1.84 11.32 -3.96
CA LEU A 163 -1.21 10.01 -3.73
C LEU A 163 -0.46 9.49 -4.96
N ILE A 164 -1.08 9.60 -6.14
CA ILE A 164 -0.43 9.22 -7.42
C ILE A 164 0.80 10.09 -7.66
N THR A 165 0.70 11.40 -7.34
CA THR A 165 1.81 12.34 -7.50
C THR A 165 3.02 11.92 -6.66
N ASP A 166 2.85 11.64 -5.35
CA ASP A 166 3.96 11.20 -4.49
C ASP A 166 4.57 9.89 -5.00
N LEU A 167 3.75 8.91 -5.35
CA LEU A 167 4.23 7.63 -5.86
C LEU A 167 5.07 7.79 -7.11
N LEU A 168 4.64 8.59 -8.08
CA LEU A 168 5.37 8.83 -9.33
C LEU A 168 6.61 9.69 -9.12
N ARG A 169 6.54 10.74 -8.29
CA ARG A 169 7.69 11.56 -7.91
C ARG A 169 8.80 10.69 -7.30
N ARG A 170 8.46 9.86 -6.33
CA ARG A 170 9.40 8.94 -5.67
C ARG A 170 9.86 7.79 -6.58
N ALA A 171 9.15 7.52 -7.68
CA ALA A 171 9.60 6.61 -8.73
C ALA A 171 10.55 7.28 -9.75
N GLY A 172 10.69 8.62 -9.71
CA GLY A 172 11.50 9.42 -10.64
C GLY A 172 10.75 9.79 -11.93
N ASP A 173 9.45 9.61 -11.99
CA ASP A 173 8.61 9.89 -13.16
C ASP A 173 8.08 11.34 -13.11
N TRP A 174 9.01 12.30 -13.09
CA TRP A 174 8.79 13.71 -12.80
C TRP A 174 7.68 14.36 -13.63
N LYS A 175 7.68 14.08 -14.94
CA LYS A 175 6.67 14.67 -15.84
C LYS A 175 5.27 14.19 -15.50
N GLU A 176 5.08 12.89 -15.36
CA GLU A 176 3.78 12.31 -15.06
C GLU A 176 3.31 12.72 -13.65
N ALA A 177 4.21 12.79 -12.68
CA ALA A 177 3.93 13.31 -11.35
C ALA A 177 3.42 14.76 -11.40
N SER A 178 4.07 15.64 -12.18
CA SER A 178 3.63 17.03 -12.36
C SER A 178 2.26 17.13 -13.02
N ASP A 179 2.00 16.28 -14.03
CA ASP A 179 0.71 16.23 -14.70
C ASP A 179 -0.42 15.83 -13.70
N TRP A 180 -0.16 14.89 -12.80
CA TRP A 180 -1.11 14.47 -11.77
C TRP A 180 -1.31 15.54 -10.68
N ALA A 181 -0.24 16.20 -10.23
CA ALA A 181 -0.35 17.31 -9.28
C ALA A 181 -1.23 18.45 -9.84
N THR A 182 -1.01 18.79 -11.11
CA THR A 182 -1.79 19.82 -11.81
C THR A 182 -3.28 19.44 -11.93
N LYS A 183 -3.58 18.18 -12.26
CA LYS A 183 -4.96 17.66 -12.28
C LYS A 183 -5.60 17.75 -10.91
N GLY A 184 -4.88 17.37 -9.84
CA GLY A 184 -5.37 17.46 -8.48
C GLY A 184 -5.69 18.91 -8.07
N LEU A 185 -4.79 19.85 -8.37
CA LEU A 185 -4.99 21.29 -8.08
C LEU A 185 -6.19 21.89 -8.82
N ALA A 186 -6.56 21.35 -9.97
CA ALA A 186 -7.71 21.83 -10.73
C ALA A 186 -9.07 21.44 -10.11
N VAL A 187 -9.11 20.47 -9.22
CA VAL A 187 -10.35 19.90 -8.65
C VAL A 187 -10.42 19.95 -7.13
N VAL A 188 -9.29 20.12 -6.45
CA VAL A 188 -9.19 20.06 -4.97
C VAL A 188 -10.08 21.14 -4.32
N ASP A 189 -10.76 20.74 -3.24
CA ASP A 189 -11.61 21.61 -2.41
C ASP A 189 -11.20 21.61 -0.92
N TYR A 190 -10.16 20.84 -0.57
CA TYR A 190 -9.69 20.71 0.81
C TYR A 190 -8.30 21.33 0.97
N PRO A 191 -8.13 22.37 1.84
CA PRO A 191 -6.90 23.16 1.92
C PRO A 191 -5.63 22.36 2.17
N LEU A 192 -5.68 21.32 3.02
CA LEU A 192 -4.52 20.48 3.29
C LEU A 192 -4.07 19.71 2.05
N ILE A 193 -4.99 19.17 1.26
CA ILE A 193 -4.63 18.45 0.01
C ILE A 193 -4.07 19.42 -1.02
N GLU A 194 -4.61 20.64 -1.09
CA GLU A 194 -4.04 21.70 -1.94
C GLU A 194 -2.60 22.03 -1.52
N ALA A 195 -2.34 22.18 -0.23
CA ALA A 195 -1.00 22.43 0.30
C ALA A 195 -0.03 21.27 -0.04
N VAL A 196 -0.48 20.01 0.12
CA VAL A 196 0.29 18.83 -0.27
C VAL A 196 0.63 18.85 -1.76
N LEU A 197 -0.35 19.10 -2.64
CA LEU A 197 -0.11 19.16 -4.09
C LEU A 197 0.87 20.28 -4.49
N ARG A 198 0.81 21.42 -3.82
CA ARG A 198 1.76 22.52 -4.02
C ARG A 198 3.17 22.17 -3.53
N LEU A 199 3.29 21.50 -2.40
CA LEU A 199 4.58 20.95 -1.93
C LEU A 199 5.13 19.95 -2.94
N GLU A 200 4.32 19.02 -3.42
CA GLU A 200 4.71 18.04 -4.43
C GLU A 200 5.30 18.68 -5.69
N LEU A 201 4.69 19.75 -6.21
CA LEU A 201 5.22 20.48 -7.37
C LEU A 201 6.61 21.06 -7.08
N LYS A 202 6.84 21.64 -5.90
CA LYS A 202 8.18 22.14 -5.50
C LYS A 202 9.21 21.00 -5.44
N LEU A 203 8.82 19.85 -4.87
CA LEU A 203 9.70 18.68 -4.78
C LEU A 203 10.01 18.10 -6.18
N ILE A 204 9.05 18.09 -7.09
CA ILE A 204 9.21 17.66 -8.48
C ILE A 204 10.19 18.60 -9.22
N GLU A 205 10.02 19.92 -9.08
CA GLU A 205 10.93 20.91 -9.66
C GLU A 205 12.37 20.72 -9.18
N GLY A 206 12.54 20.45 -7.88
CA GLY A 206 13.82 20.11 -7.26
C GLY A 206 14.33 18.71 -7.56
N LYS A 207 13.58 17.86 -8.27
CA LYS A 207 13.86 16.43 -8.47
C LYS A 207 14.16 15.69 -7.17
N ASP A 208 13.40 16.00 -6.13
CA ASP A 208 13.53 15.35 -4.83
C ASP A 208 12.63 14.10 -4.75
N ALA A 209 13.25 12.91 -4.76
CA ALA A 209 12.57 11.62 -4.64
C ALA A 209 12.51 11.11 -3.19
N LYS A 210 12.87 11.92 -2.20
CA LYS A 210 12.86 11.50 -0.79
C LYS A 210 11.43 11.42 -0.24
N VAL A 211 11.34 10.76 0.91
CA VAL A 211 10.12 10.75 1.72
C VAL A 211 9.92 12.13 2.35
N HIS A 212 8.69 12.64 2.28
CA HIS A 212 8.24 13.87 2.93
C HIS A 212 6.95 13.60 3.68
N ARG A 213 6.66 14.42 4.69
CA ARG A 213 5.50 14.28 5.56
C ARG A 213 4.43 15.31 5.26
N ILE A 214 3.19 14.98 5.63
CA ILE A 214 2.06 15.91 5.44
C ILE A 214 2.27 17.22 6.21
N GLU A 215 2.86 17.18 7.40
CA GLU A 215 3.17 18.40 8.19
C GLU A 215 4.10 19.39 7.46
N GLU A 216 4.91 18.94 6.52
CA GLU A 216 5.78 19.80 5.71
C GLU A 216 4.99 20.67 4.70
N ALA A 217 3.75 20.29 4.41
CA ALA A 217 2.88 21.04 3.53
C ALA A 217 2.15 22.20 4.24
N GLU A 218 2.08 22.15 5.57
CA GLU A 218 1.36 23.14 6.40
C GLU A 218 2.23 24.37 6.76
N CYS A 219 3.50 24.41 6.34
CA CYS A 219 4.47 25.46 6.67
C CYS A 219 4.54 26.55 5.61
#